data_0f0269b2bed89e425dc8dac2df4b1806
#
_entry.id   0f0269b2bed89e425dc8dac2df4b1806
#
_cell.length_a   1.000
_cell.length_b   1.000
_cell.length_c   1.000
_cell.angle_alpha   90.00
_cell.angle_beta   90.00
_cell.angle_gamma   90.00
#
_symmetry.space_group_name_H-M   'P 1'
#
loop_
_entity.id
_entity.type
_entity.pdbx_description
1 polymer ?
#
loop_
_entity_poly.entity_id
_entity_poly.type
_entity_poly.pdbx_seq_one_letter_code
_entity_poly.pdbx_strand_id
1 'polypeptide(L)'
;MAKEYSPVKSAITSSQIAGELYRASSIARQLSLAAKNSQAVVHRAGSKVAGLKVISEYFADLALKTIKLAEEINIISLDISHMAVERWRKNTLVGHLHESQEKTHNDKVD
;
A
#
# COMPACT_ATOMS: atom_id res chain seq x y z
N MET A 1 -8.75 -11.97 23.99
CA MET A 1 -9.91 -11.55 23.19
C MET A 1 -9.58 -11.75 21.72
N ALA A 2 -10.29 -12.63 21.06
CA ALA A 2 -10.21 -12.71 19.62
C ALA A 2 -10.82 -11.43 19.02
N LYS A 3 -10.00 -10.58 18.45
CA LYS A 3 -10.51 -9.48 17.63
C LYS A 3 -11.21 -10.10 16.44
N GLU A 4 -12.50 -9.87 16.33
CA GLU A 4 -13.22 -10.27 15.13
C GLU A 4 -12.53 -9.67 13.92
N TYR A 5 -12.04 -10.55 13.08
CA TYR A 5 -11.47 -10.17 11.82
C TYR A 5 -12.60 -9.70 10.88
N SER A 6 -12.62 -8.42 10.58
CA SER A 6 -13.60 -7.85 9.65
C SER A 6 -12.92 -7.59 8.29
N PRO A 7 -13.33 -8.29 7.22
CA PRO A 7 -12.81 -8.02 5.87
C PRO A 7 -13.17 -6.59 5.40
N VAL A 8 -14.26 -6.03 5.89
CA VAL A 8 -14.65 -4.63 5.60
C VAL A 8 -13.65 -3.65 6.20
N LYS A 9 -13.25 -3.84 7.46
CA LYS A 9 -12.22 -3.01 8.11
C LYS A 9 -10.88 -3.11 7.39
N SER A 10 -10.49 -4.32 6.99
CA SER A 10 -9.27 -4.55 6.23
C SER A 10 -9.30 -3.84 4.88
N ALA A 11 -10.42 -3.89 4.16
CA ALA A 11 -10.60 -3.20 2.88
C ALA A 11 -10.53 -1.67 3.05
N ILE A 12 -11.18 -1.12 4.08
CA ILE A 12 -11.13 0.31 4.40
C ILE A 12 -9.71 0.75 4.73
N THR A 13 -9.00 0.01 5.59
CA THR A 13 -7.62 0.30 5.96
C THR A 13 -6.69 0.26 4.75
N SER A 14 -6.84 -0.74 3.88
CA SER A 14 -6.06 -0.85 2.64
C SER A 14 -6.33 0.32 1.69
N SER A 15 -7.57 0.76 1.58
CA SER A 15 -7.95 1.93 0.79
C SER A 15 -7.35 3.22 1.35
N GLN A 16 -7.32 3.38 2.67
CA GLN A 16 -6.67 4.52 3.33
C GLN A 16 -5.16 4.51 3.10
N ILE A 17 -4.52 3.37 3.23
CA ILE A 17 -3.09 3.20 2.94
C ILE A 17 -2.81 3.57 1.48
N ALA A 18 -3.59 3.08 0.53
CA ALA A 18 -3.45 3.41 -0.88
C ALA A 18 -3.58 4.90 -1.14
N GLY A 19 -4.51 5.58 -0.47
CA GLY A 19 -4.68 7.04 -0.54
C GLY A 19 -3.46 7.80 -0.02
N GLU A 20 -2.92 7.40 1.13
CA GLU A 20 -1.72 8.01 1.70
C GLU A 20 -0.47 7.75 0.84
N LEU A 21 -0.33 6.54 0.29
CA LEU A 21 0.75 6.21 -0.64
C LEU A 21 0.66 7.01 -1.93
N TYR A 22 -0.53 7.24 -2.43
CA TYR A 22 -0.74 8.11 -3.60
C TYR A 22 -0.27 9.54 -3.32
N ARG A 23 -0.60 10.10 -2.15
CA ARG A 23 -0.14 11.43 -1.72
C ARG A 23 1.38 11.47 -1.59
N ALA A 24 1.98 10.48 -0.94
CA ALA A 24 3.43 10.38 -0.79
C ALA A 24 4.13 10.32 -2.15
N SER A 25 3.62 9.52 -3.08
CA SER A 25 4.13 9.43 -4.45
C SER A 25 3.99 10.75 -5.21
N SER A 26 2.88 11.46 -5.05
CA SER A 26 2.66 12.77 -5.67
C SER A 26 3.66 13.80 -5.16
N ILE A 27 3.87 13.86 -3.85
CA ILE A 27 4.87 14.75 -3.23
C ILE A 27 6.28 14.38 -3.72
N ALA A 28 6.62 13.10 -3.78
CA ALA A 28 7.91 12.63 -4.25
C ALA A 28 8.16 13.00 -5.72
N ARG A 29 7.14 12.93 -6.57
CA ARG A 29 7.24 13.40 -7.97
C ARG A 29 7.47 14.90 -8.06
N GLN A 30 6.80 15.70 -7.23
CA GLN A 30 7.04 17.14 -7.15
C GLN A 30 8.46 17.45 -6.68
N LEU A 31 8.96 16.69 -5.68
CA LEU A 31 10.33 16.81 -5.20
C LEU A 31 11.34 16.46 -6.28
N SER A 32 11.08 15.39 -7.05
CA SER A 32 11.90 15.01 -8.21
C SER A 32 11.98 16.11 -9.26
N LEU A 33 10.84 16.74 -9.56
CA LEU A 33 10.80 17.86 -10.52
C LEU A 33 11.56 19.08 -9.99
N ALA A 34 11.37 19.41 -8.71
CA ALA A 34 12.10 20.50 -8.07
C ALA A 34 13.62 20.25 -8.06
N ALA A 35 14.03 19.01 -7.79
CA ALA A 35 15.44 18.60 -7.84
C ALA A 35 16.04 18.75 -9.25
N LYS A 36 15.31 18.34 -10.30
CA LYS A 36 15.72 18.52 -11.69
C LYS A 36 15.85 20.00 -12.06
N ASN A 37 14.93 20.83 -11.61
CA ASN A 37 14.99 22.27 -11.83
C ASN A 37 16.20 22.88 -11.12
N SER A 38 16.49 22.46 -9.89
CA SER A 38 17.68 22.87 -9.14
C SER A 38 18.97 22.44 -9.83
N GLN A 39 19.03 21.22 -10.37
CA GLN A 39 20.18 20.74 -11.16
C GLN A 39 20.41 21.60 -12.41
N ALA A 40 19.34 22.01 -13.10
CA ALA A 40 19.44 22.90 -14.24
C ALA A 40 20.02 24.27 -13.87
N VAL A 41 19.59 24.82 -12.72
CA VAL A 41 20.14 26.08 -12.18
C VAL A 41 21.61 25.94 -11.82
N VAL A 42 21.99 24.86 -11.15
CA VAL A 42 23.38 24.54 -10.78
C VAL A 42 24.26 24.45 -12.01
N HIS A 43 23.76 23.75 -13.03
CA HIS A 43 24.51 23.60 -14.30
C HIS A 43 24.81 24.98 -14.96
N ARG A 44 23.87 25.87 -14.89
CA ARG A 44 24.03 27.24 -15.45
C ARG A 44 24.93 28.12 -14.58
N ALA A 45 24.89 27.95 -13.27
CA ALA A 45 25.62 28.80 -12.32
C ALA A 45 27.09 28.35 -12.11
N GLY A 46 27.44 27.13 -12.51
CA GLY A 46 28.79 26.61 -12.42
C GLY A 46 29.25 26.27 -11.00
N SER A 47 30.57 26.38 -10.76
CA SER A 47 31.21 25.96 -9.51
C SER A 47 30.78 26.70 -8.24
N LYS A 48 30.17 27.88 -8.37
CA LYS A 48 29.75 28.70 -7.23
C LYS A 48 28.64 28.08 -6.36
N VAL A 49 27.95 27.06 -6.89
CA VAL A 49 26.82 26.38 -6.25
C VAL A 49 27.02 24.87 -6.14
N ALA A 50 28.26 24.43 -6.00
CA ALA A 50 28.61 22.99 -5.92
C ALA A 50 27.88 22.27 -4.77
N GLY A 51 27.69 22.92 -3.62
CA GLY A 51 26.93 22.37 -2.50
C GLY A 51 25.46 22.15 -2.85
N LEU A 52 24.87 23.03 -3.64
CA LEU A 52 23.49 22.88 -4.10
C LEU A 52 23.33 21.68 -5.05
N LYS A 53 24.35 21.39 -5.85
CA LYS A 53 24.38 20.20 -6.72
C LYS A 53 24.22 18.92 -5.90
N VAL A 54 25.02 18.76 -4.84
CA VAL A 54 24.96 17.57 -3.96
C VAL A 54 23.59 17.44 -3.31
N ILE A 55 23.02 18.53 -2.80
CA ILE A 55 21.69 18.53 -2.18
C ILE A 55 20.61 18.15 -3.21
N SER A 56 20.67 18.68 -4.42
CA SER A 56 19.71 18.37 -5.48
C SER A 56 19.77 16.90 -5.92
N GLU A 57 20.97 16.33 -6.02
CA GLU A 57 21.16 14.92 -6.32
C GLU A 57 20.59 14.04 -5.19
N TYR A 58 20.83 14.42 -3.94
CA TYR A 58 20.28 13.71 -2.78
C TYR A 58 18.74 13.72 -2.78
N PHE A 59 18.12 14.86 -3.04
CA PHE A 59 16.66 14.96 -3.10
C PHE A 59 16.07 14.17 -4.27
N ALA A 60 16.74 14.16 -5.41
CA ALA A 60 16.31 13.34 -6.55
C ALA A 60 16.34 11.85 -6.22
N ASP A 61 17.39 11.37 -5.57
CA ASP A 61 17.53 9.99 -5.12
C ASP A 61 16.48 9.62 -4.07
N LEU A 62 16.28 10.50 -3.09
CA LEU A 62 15.26 10.33 -2.06
C LEU A 62 13.85 10.24 -2.66
N ALA A 63 13.53 11.07 -3.65
CA ALA A 63 12.25 11.06 -4.34
C ALA A 63 12.02 9.73 -5.06
N LEU A 64 13.01 9.22 -5.77
CA LEU A 64 12.93 7.93 -6.47
C LEU A 64 12.75 6.77 -5.50
N LYS A 65 13.48 6.75 -4.41
CA LYS A 65 13.35 5.73 -3.35
C LYS A 65 11.97 5.78 -2.71
N THR A 66 11.43 6.96 -2.45
CA THR A 66 10.10 7.14 -1.88
C THR A 66 9.02 6.59 -2.80
N ILE A 67 9.09 6.88 -4.10
CA ILE A 67 8.13 6.37 -5.09
C ILE A 67 8.18 4.85 -5.13
N LYS A 68 9.38 4.26 -5.19
CA LYS A 68 9.58 2.81 -5.23
C LYS A 68 9.05 2.12 -3.98
N LEU A 69 9.36 2.64 -2.80
CA LEU A 69 8.84 2.11 -1.54
C LEU A 69 7.31 2.20 -1.46
N ALA A 70 6.73 3.31 -1.90
CA ALA A 70 5.28 3.46 -1.94
C ALA A 70 4.61 2.42 -2.84
N GLU A 71 5.19 2.11 -3.99
CA GLU A 71 4.73 1.05 -4.89
C GLU A 71 4.82 -0.32 -4.24
N GLU A 72 5.95 -0.64 -3.60
CA GLU A 72 6.15 -1.92 -2.89
C GLU A 72 5.15 -2.08 -1.73
N ILE A 73 4.94 -1.05 -0.93
CA ILE A 73 3.96 -1.08 0.17
C ILE A 73 2.55 -1.26 -0.38
N ASN A 74 2.20 -0.61 -1.49
CA ASN A 74 0.90 -0.75 -2.11
C ASN A 74 0.64 -2.19 -2.58
N ILE A 75 1.62 -2.84 -3.20
CA ILE A 75 1.54 -4.24 -3.63
C ILE A 75 1.32 -5.16 -2.42
N ILE A 76 2.09 -5.00 -1.35
CA ILE A 76 1.96 -5.78 -0.12
C ILE A 76 0.58 -5.57 0.51
N SER A 77 0.09 -4.34 0.55
CA SER A 77 -1.23 -3.99 1.08
C SER A 77 -2.35 -4.67 0.29
N LEU A 78 -2.26 -4.70 -1.03
CA LEU A 78 -3.21 -5.41 -1.89
C LEU A 78 -3.17 -6.92 -1.66
N ASP A 79 -2.00 -7.52 -1.52
CA ASP A 79 -1.84 -8.94 -1.22
C ASP A 79 -2.48 -9.32 0.12
N ILE A 80 -2.27 -8.50 1.14
CA ILE A 80 -2.90 -8.67 2.46
C ILE A 80 -4.42 -8.62 2.34
N SER A 81 -4.96 -7.66 1.57
CA SER A 81 -6.40 -7.55 1.34
C SER A 81 -6.98 -8.76 0.64
N HIS A 82 -6.28 -9.29 -0.36
CA HIS A 82 -6.69 -10.50 -1.10
C HIS A 82 -6.71 -11.71 -0.18
N MET A 83 -5.66 -11.92 0.60
CA MET A 83 -5.60 -13.01 1.57
C MET A 83 -6.71 -12.91 2.63
N ALA A 84 -7.02 -11.71 3.06
CA ALA A 84 -8.09 -11.44 4.00
C ALA A 84 -9.46 -11.83 3.46
N VAL A 85 -9.76 -11.47 2.21
CA VAL A 85 -11.01 -11.83 1.54
C VAL A 85 -11.11 -13.34 1.32
N GLU A 86 -10.03 -13.99 0.89
CA GLU A 86 -10.00 -15.44 0.71
C GLU A 86 -10.25 -16.19 2.02
N ARG A 87 -9.62 -15.76 3.10
CA ARG A 87 -9.81 -16.32 4.43
C ARG A 87 -11.27 -16.21 4.87
N TRP A 88 -11.87 -15.05 4.66
CA TRP A 88 -13.28 -14.83 4.96
C TRP A 88 -14.19 -15.75 4.15
N ARG A 89 -13.94 -15.90 2.85
CA ARG A 89 -14.69 -16.82 1.98
C ARG A 89 -14.61 -18.26 2.45
N LYS A 90 -13.41 -18.73 2.80
CA LYS A 90 -13.18 -20.08 3.31
C LYS A 90 -13.92 -20.31 4.63
N ASN A 91 -13.84 -19.36 5.55
CA ASN A 91 -14.55 -19.45 6.83
C ASN A 91 -16.06 -19.47 6.65
N THR A 92 -16.60 -18.66 5.75
CA THR A 92 -18.03 -18.63 5.42
C THR A 92 -18.47 -19.95 4.80
N LEU A 93 -17.68 -20.50 3.89
CA LEU A 93 -17.97 -21.81 3.26
C LEU A 93 -17.97 -22.92 4.28
N VAL A 94 -17.01 -22.98 5.18
CA VAL A 94 -16.95 -23.96 6.27
C VAL A 94 -18.18 -23.84 7.17
N GLY A 95 -18.60 -22.62 7.52
CA GLY A 95 -19.82 -22.37 8.29
C GLY A 95 -21.07 -22.93 7.60
N HIS A 96 -21.24 -22.69 6.30
CA HIS A 96 -22.35 -23.24 5.52
C HIS A 96 -22.33 -24.77 5.44
N LEU A 97 -21.16 -25.38 5.30
CA LEU A 97 -21.02 -26.85 5.30
C LEU A 97 -21.42 -27.45 6.65
N HIS A 98 -21.03 -26.83 7.75
CA HIS A 98 -21.44 -27.25 9.10
C HIS A 98 -22.96 -27.17 9.29
N GLU A 99 -23.60 -26.11 8.89
CA GLU A 99 -25.06 -25.98 8.93
C GLU A 99 -25.76 -27.02 8.09
N SER A 100 -25.26 -27.31 6.91
CA SER A 100 -25.81 -28.34 6.02
C SER A 100 -25.70 -29.76 6.63
N GLN A 101 -24.58 -30.06 7.27
CA GLN A 101 -24.37 -31.33 7.97
C GLN A 101 -25.31 -31.47 9.16
N GLU A 102 -25.48 -30.42 9.95
CA GLU A 102 -26.37 -30.43 11.11
C GLU A 102 -27.83 -30.64 10.72
N LYS A 103 -28.31 -29.95 9.68
CA LYS A 103 -29.64 -30.12 9.11
C LYS A 103 -29.86 -31.55 8.61
N THR A 104 -28.90 -32.08 7.87
CA THR A 104 -28.98 -33.45 7.34
C THR A 104 -28.99 -34.49 8.46
N HIS A 105 -28.27 -34.27 9.54
CA HIS A 105 -28.26 -35.14 10.70
C HIS A 105 -29.60 -35.10 11.43
N ASN A 106 -30.16 -33.92 11.64
CA ASN A 106 -31.47 -33.77 12.29
C ASN A 106 -32.60 -34.38 11.47
N ASP A 107 -32.59 -34.24 10.15
CA ASP A 107 -33.58 -34.85 9.26
C ASP A 107 -33.52 -36.41 9.28
N LYS A 108 -32.38 -37.00 9.58
CA LYS A 108 -32.23 -38.48 9.70
C LYS A 108 -32.66 -39.04 11.05
N VAL A 109 -32.75 -38.22 12.06
CA VAL A 109 -33.13 -38.59 13.44
C VAL A 109 -34.66 -38.58 13.62
N ASP A 110 -35.39 -37.83 12.81
CA ASP A 110 -36.85 -37.87 12.75
C ASP A 110 -37.34 -38.96 11.82
#